data_5699219bba0275849ec70409fdf3f7d9
#
_entry.id   5699219bba0275849ec70409fdf3f7d9
#
_cell.length_a   1.000
_cell.length_b   1.000
_cell.length_c   1.000
_cell.angle_alpha   90.00
_cell.angle_beta   90.00
_cell.angle_gamma   90.00
#
_symmetry.space_group_name_H-M   'P 1'
#
loop_
_entity.id
_entity.type
_entity.pdbx_description
1 polymer ?
#
loop_
_entity_poly.entity_id
_entity_poly.type
_entity_poly.pdbx_seq_one_letter_code
_entity_poly.pdbx_strand_id
1 'polypeptide(L)'
;MKIVKNNDKAKQIIIICISAILMLLYFNYRVEISGFELYEKLIVNIIIVVLILILICLYTYINNSKLKVEKIFLVVAISFCTLLCIAMPITKGHDESIHGFRIYEYANGKIVSDGKNVNLQLGVIEALKDKPLYTSLFEQPKDNYNVNTEKVNMESRIASYSPITYLPQLIGIQIGKIFTNNALIQLYFARILNMIACITMLYYAVKLIPFGKNVIFLISLIPISIEGYVTLSADGIAIATAILFISFVLYLAYGIKEKVSNKQMVILLLISIVLAISKTIYFPMILFVFIIPKEKFENNRYFWLCSIFLLASFADFVWYLNGTKTNVGGQNQSAIEYIIQNPIQYMGKVLYT
;
A
#
# COMPACT_ATOMS: atom_id res chain seq x y z
N MET A 1 4.04 27.16 -34.28
CA MET A 1 3.85 26.01 -33.35
C MET A 1 4.83 25.96 -32.12
N LYS A 2 6.07 26.50 -32.17
CA LYS A 2 7.00 26.57 -31.01
C LYS A 2 6.61 27.59 -29.93
N ILE A 3 5.99 28.71 -30.29
CA ILE A 3 5.64 29.78 -29.32
C ILE A 3 4.46 29.40 -28.42
N VAL A 4 3.44 28.70 -29.00
CA VAL A 4 2.30 28.20 -28.19
C VAL A 4 2.72 27.17 -27.17
N LYS A 5 3.69 26.30 -27.51
CA LYS A 5 4.22 25.29 -26.58
C LYS A 5 5.01 25.88 -25.40
N ASN A 6 5.60 27.07 -25.56
CA ASN A 6 6.34 27.73 -24.46
C ASN A 6 5.39 28.42 -23.48
N ASN A 7 4.29 29.00 -23.94
CA ASN A 7 3.28 29.63 -23.06
C ASN A 7 2.58 28.60 -22.17
N ASP A 8 2.33 27.39 -22.67
CA ASP A 8 1.68 26.34 -21.88
C ASP A 8 2.63 25.79 -20.80
N LYS A 9 3.93 25.69 -21.08
CA LYS A 9 4.94 25.31 -20.07
C LYS A 9 5.05 26.35 -18.96
N ALA A 10 5.07 27.63 -19.30
CA ALA A 10 5.13 28.72 -18.31
C ALA A 10 3.88 28.71 -17.41
N LYS A 11 2.68 28.56 -17.98
CA LYS A 11 1.43 28.44 -17.23
C LYS A 11 1.46 27.25 -16.26
N GLN A 12 1.94 26.09 -16.69
CA GLN A 12 2.05 24.90 -15.84
C GLN A 12 3.02 25.11 -14.68
N ILE A 13 4.17 25.72 -14.91
CA ILE A 13 5.14 26.05 -13.85
C ILE A 13 4.50 27.04 -12.86
N ILE A 14 3.79 28.05 -13.34
CA ILE A 14 3.10 29.03 -12.48
C ILE A 14 2.06 28.31 -11.58
N ILE A 15 1.27 27.39 -12.14
CA ILE A 15 0.27 26.61 -11.38
C ILE A 15 0.98 25.78 -10.30
N ILE A 16 2.10 25.13 -10.61
CA ILE A 16 2.87 24.35 -9.65
C ILE A 16 3.40 25.26 -8.54
N CYS A 17 3.95 26.42 -8.87
CA CYS A 17 4.44 27.39 -7.88
C CYS A 17 3.32 27.93 -6.98
N ILE A 18 2.16 28.28 -7.54
CA ILE A 18 1.00 28.73 -6.76
C ILE A 18 0.52 27.64 -5.82
N SER A 19 0.36 26.40 -6.31
CA SER A 19 -0.05 25.25 -5.49
C SER A 19 0.92 25.00 -4.35
N ALA A 20 2.21 25.13 -4.61
CA ALA A 20 3.28 25.00 -3.63
C ALA A 20 3.24 26.09 -2.56
N ILE A 21 3.00 27.35 -2.94
CA ILE A 21 2.85 28.46 -2.01
C ILE A 21 1.61 28.23 -1.12
N LEU A 22 0.48 27.83 -1.69
CA LEU A 22 -0.74 27.52 -0.93
C LEU A 22 -0.51 26.38 0.05
N MET A 23 0.23 25.34 -0.36
CA MET A 23 0.59 24.22 0.49
C MET A 23 1.51 24.64 1.65
N LEU A 24 2.49 25.50 1.40
CA LEU A 24 3.36 26.10 2.43
C LEU A 24 2.55 26.93 3.43
N LEU A 25 1.64 27.78 2.95
CA LEU A 25 0.78 28.60 3.82
C LEU A 25 -0.13 27.74 4.69
N TYR A 26 -0.77 26.74 4.09
CA TYR A 26 -1.62 25.79 4.83
C TYR A 26 -0.82 25.00 5.86
N PHE A 27 0.37 24.52 5.48
CA PHE A 27 1.26 23.81 6.38
C PHE A 27 1.68 24.67 7.57
N ASN A 28 2.15 25.90 7.33
CA ASN A 28 2.54 26.81 8.42
C ASN A 28 1.37 27.10 9.38
N TYR A 29 0.15 27.29 8.84
CA TYR A 29 -1.06 27.44 9.66
C TYR A 29 -1.30 26.19 10.54
N ARG A 30 -1.16 24.99 10.00
CA ARG A 30 -1.34 23.73 10.75
C ARG A 30 -0.26 23.53 11.81
N VAL A 31 0.98 23.86 11.49
CA VAL A 31 2.14 23.75 12.39
C VAL A 31 2.03 24.71 13.57
N GLU A 32 1.48 25.91 13.36
CA GLU A 32 1.26 26.89 14.44
C GLU A 32 0.29 26.36 15.50
N ILE A 33 -0.74 25.61 15.07
CA ILE A 33 -1.70 24.94 15.97
C ILE A 33 -1.08 23.71 16.66
N SER A 34 -0.02 23.12 16.11
CA SER A 34 0.54 21.83 16.56
C SER A 34 1.70 21.93 17.55
N GLY A 35 2.12 23.15 17.94
CA GLY A 35 3.12 23.35 18.99
C GLY A 35 4.58 23.14 18.56
N PHE A 36 4.89 23.21 17.25
CA PHE A 36 6.27 23.10 16.74
C PHE A 36 7.14 24.27 17.18
N GLU A 37 8.38 23.97 17.55
CA GLU A 37 9.42 24.97 17.81
C GLU A 37 9.85 25.67 16.51
N LEU A 38 10.45 26.88 16.62
CA LEU A 38 10.83 27.68 15.45
C LEU A 38 11.80 26.93 14.51
N TYR A 39 12.78 26.22 15.07
CA TYR A 39 13.74 25.46 14.27
C TYR A 39 13.09 24.27 13.54
N GLU A 40 12.11 23.62 14.15
CA GLU A 40 11.35 22.53 13.54
C GLU A 40 10.52 23.05 12.37
N LYS A 41 9.86 24.20 12.53
CA LYS A 41 9.15 24.91 11.45
C LYS A 41 10.07 25.21 10.27
N LEU A 42 11.29 25.70 10.55
CA LEU A 42 12.30 25.98 9.54
C LEU A 42 12.72 24.72 8.77
N ILE A 43 13.02 23.63 9.45
CA ILE A 43 13.42 22.36 8.83
C ILE A 43 12.31 21.85 7.90
N VAL A 44 11.07 21.84 8.37
CA VAL A 44 9.96 21.33 7.56
C VAL A 44 9.70 22.23 6.35
N ASN A 45 9.79 23.55 6.49
CA ASN A 45 9.68 24.46 5.35
C ASN A 45 10.81 24.25 4.32
N ILE A 46 12.05 24.04 4.76
CA ILE A 46 13.17 23.70 3.87
C ILE A 46 12.88 22.39 3.11
N ILE A 47 12.42 21.37 3.82
CA ILE A 47 12.03 20.10 3.20
C ILE A 47 10.97 20.33 2.11
N ILE A 48 9.90 21.08 2.40
CA ILE A 48 8.84 21.37 1.41
C ILE A 48 9.40 22.12 0.20
N VAL A 49 10.26 23.12 0.40
CA VAL A 49 10.89 23.85 -0.71
C VAL A 49 11.75 22.93 -1.57
N VAL A 50 12.57 22.08 -0.95
CA VAL A 50 13.39 21.08 -1.66
C VAL A 50 12.52 20.16 -2.50
N LEU A 51 11.37 19.73 -1.96
CA LEU A 51 10.41 18.91 -2.65
C LEU A 51 9.83 19.58 -3.89
N ILE A 52 9.44 20.83 -3.76
CA ILE A 52 8.94 21.64 -4.87
C ILE A 52 10.00 21.74 -5.96
N LEU A 53 11.25 22.00 -5.60
CA LEU A 53 12.37 22.03 -6.55
C LEU A 53 12.56 20.68 -7.26
N ILE A 54 12.50 19.59 -6.52
CA ILE A 54 12.57 18.24 -7.09
C ILE A 54 11.40 18.01 -8.08
N LEU A 55 10.19 18.39 -7.73
CA LEU A 55 9.02 18.27 -8.62
C LEU A 55 9.18 19.09 -9.90
N ILE A 56 9.69 20.33 -9.80
CA ILE A 56 9.97 21.17 -10.97
C ILE A 56 11.05 20.53 -11.85
N CYS A 57 12.13 20.03 -11.25
CA CYS A 57 13.19 19.32 -11.97
C CYS A 57 12.67 18.06 -12.66
N LEU A 58 11.86 17.26 -11.97
CA LEU A 58 11.22 16.06 -12.53
C LEU A 58 10.29 16.42 -13.70
N TYR A 59 9.46 17.44 -13.53
CA TYR A 59 8.58 17.92 -14.59
C TYR A 59 9.37 18.34 -15.83
N THR A 60 10.44 19.13 -15.67
CA THR A 60 11.28 19.59 -16.78
C THR A 60 12.00 18.43 -17.45
N TYR A 61 12.52 17.48 -16.67
CA TYR A 61 13.16 16.26 -17.16
C TYR A 61 12.19 15.40 -17.99
N ILE A 62 11.00 15.10 -17.44
CA ILE A 62 9.98 14.29 -18.10
C ILE A 62 9.52 14.94 -19.41
N ASN A 63 9.29 16.25 -19.37
CA ASN A 63 8.77 16.99 -20.53
C ASN A 63 9.79 17.10 -21.69
N ASN A 64 11.07 17.00 -21.37
CA ASN A 64 12.17 17.00 -22.36
C ASN A 64 12.61 15.58 -22.76
N SER A 65 12.15 14.55 -22.04
CA SER A 65 12.52 13.17 -22.30
C SER A 65 11.56 12.50 -23.30
N LYS A 66 12.08 11.54 -24.07
CA LYS A 66 11.27 10.62 -24.89
C LYS A 66 10.98 9.30 -24.16
N LEU A 67 10.87 9.35 -22.84
CA LEU A 67 10.66 8.15 -22.03
C LEU A 67 9.26 7.56 -22.27
N LYS A 68 9.17 6.23 -22.22
CA LYS A 68 7.90 5.51 -22.22
C LYS A 68 7.15 5.77 -20.92
N VAL A 69 5.81 5.72 -20.95
CA VAL A 69 4.93 6.00 -19.80
C VAL A 69 5.31 5.21 -18.55
N GLU A 70 5.64 3.93 -18.69
CA GLU A 70 6.05 3.08 -17.57
C GLU A 70 7.37 3.53 -16.92
N LYS A 71 8.30 4.10 -17.68
CA LYS A 71 9.55 4.67 -17.12
C LYS A 71 9.30 5.99 -16.42
N ILE A 72 8.42 6.82 -16.98
CA ILE A 72 7.98 8.07 -16.33
C ILE A 72 7.30 7.72 -14.99
N PHE A 73 6.41 6.73 -15.00
CA PHE A 73 5.77 6.22 -13.79
C PHE A 73 6.81 5.85 -12.72
N LEU A 74 7.82 5.06 -13.10
CA LEU A 74 8.85 4.61 -12.17
C LEU A 74 9.59 5.78 -11.50
N VAL A 75 10.01 6.78 -12.30
CA VAL A 75 10.71 7.96 -11.77
C VAL A 75 9.82 8.74 -10.81
N VAL A 76 8.56 9.00 -11.19
CA VAL A 76 7.61 9.75 -10.36
C VAL A 76 7.27 8.96 -9.09
N ALA A 77 6.95 7.67 -9.21
CA ALA A 77 6.59 6.83 -8.09
C ALA A 77 7.72 6.72 -7.06
N ILE A 78 8.96 6.46 -7.49
CA ILE A 78 10.12 6.42 -6.59
C ILE A 78 10.28 7.75 -5.87
N SER A 79 10.21 8.87 -6.59
CA SER A 79 10.41 10.20 -5.99
C SER A 79 9.35 10.51 -4.94
N PHE A 80 8.06 10.35 -5.27
CA PHE A 80 6.97 10.63 -4.33
C PHE A 80 6.94 9.67 -3.15
N CYS A 81 7.11 8.37 -3.40
CA CYS A 81 7.09 7.38 -2.34
C CYS A 81 8.29 7.52 -1.39
N THR A 82 9.50 7.74 -1.91
CA THR A 82 10.68 7.98 -1.06
C THR A 82 10.48 9.19 -0.18
N LEU A 83 9.95 10.26 -0.79
CA LEU A 83 9.66 11.48 -0.10
C LEU A 83 8.67 11.30 1.05
N LEU A 84 7.52 10.68 0.76
CA LEU A 84 6.49 10.46 1.77
C LEU A 84 6.97 9.45 2.83
N CYS A 85 7.77 8.45 2.45
CA CYS A 85 8.38 7.50 3.39
C CYS A 85 9.27 8.19 4.44
N ILE A 86 10.00 9.25 4.02
CA ILE A 86 10.85 10.04 4.92
C ILE A 86 10.00 11.05 5.72
N ALA A 87 9.06 11.74 5.05
CA ALA A 87 8.27 12.80 5.67
C ALA A 87 7.18 12.30 6.61
N MET A 88 6.74 11.04 6.47
CA MET A 88 5.70 10.45 7.32
C MET A 88 6.34 9.64 8.44
N PRO A 89 6.26 10.09 9.71
CA PRO A 89 6.78 9.33 10.85
C PRO A 89 6.13 7.96 10.97
N ILE A 90 6.84 7.00 11.60
CA ILE A 90 6.25 5.71 11.98
C ILE A 90 5.04 5.97 12.90
N THR A 91 3.97 5.21 12.74
CA THR A 91 2.66 5.31 13.42
C THR A 91 1.72 6.39 12.89
N LYS A 92 2.12 7.20 11.91
CA LYS A 92 1.24 8.26 11.33
C LYS A 92 0.52 7.83 10.05
N GLY A 93 0.85 6.68 9.49
CA GLY A 93 0.01 6.04 8.49
C GLY A 93 -1.28 5.47 9.12
N HIS A 94 -2.31 5.34 8.30
CA HIS A 94 -3.61 4.80 8.75
C HIS A 94 -3.43 3.40 9.34
N ASP A 95 -3.88 3.20 10.58
CA ASP A 95 -3.78 1.93 11.33
C ASP A 95 -2.35 1.33 11.41
N GLU A 96 -1.32 2.13 11.19
CA GLU A 96 0.04 1.63 11.02
C GLU A 96 0.59 0.90 12.24
N SER A 97 0.21 1.32 13.45
CA SER A 97 0.61 0.64 14.69
C SER A 97 0.08 -0.80 14.75
N ILE A 98 -1.21 -0.99 14.42
CA ILE A 98 -1.82 -2.33 14.44
C ILE A 98 -1.26 -3.25 13.36
N HIS A 99 -0.89 -2.69 12.22
CA HIS A 99 -0.15 -3.41 11.17
C HIS A 99 1.27 -3.75 11.64
N GLY A 100 1.97 -2.81 12.27
CA GLY A 100 3.30 -3.02 12.83
C GLY A 100 3.33 -4.14 13.88
N PHE A 101 2.38 -4.19 14.80
CA PHE A 101 2.23 -5.28 15.75
C PHE A 101 2.06 -6.62 15.02
N ARG A 102 1.23 -6.66 13.99
CA ARG A 102 1.01 -7.89 13.22
C ARG A 102 2.25 -8.38 12.51
N ILE A 103 3.04 -7.48 11.91
CA ILE A 103 4.31 -7.81 11.26
C ILE A 103 5.28 -8.44 12.26
N TYR A 104 5.40 -7.88 13.47
CA TYR A 104 6.28 -8.43 14.49
C TYR A 104 5.77 -9.76 15.07
N GLU A 105 4.44 -9.98 15.19
CA GLU A 105 3.91 -11.30 15.52
C GLU A 105 4.36 -12.34 14.50
N TYR A 106 4.22 -12.03 13.19
CA TYR A 106 4.71 -12.90 12.11
C TYR A 106 6.23 -13.10 12.17
N ALA A 107 6.98 -12.04 12.39
CA ALA A 107 8.44 -12.09 12.50
C ALA A 107 8.93 -12.94 13.72
N ASN A 108 8.07 -13.10 14.73
CA ASN A 108 8.27 -13.97 15.88
C ASN A 108 7.63 -15.36 15.72
N GLY A 109 7.11 -15.71 14.53
CA GLY A 109 6.53 -17.02 14.21
C GLY A 109 5.05 -17.21 14.61
N LYS A 110 4.37 -16.18 15.14
CA LYS A 110 2.96 -16.28 15.53
C LYS A 110 2.07 -16.04 14.30
N ILE A 111 1.63 -17.11 13.62
CA ILE A 111 0.80 -17.03 12.41
C ILE A 111 -0.65 -16.62 12.73
N VAL A 112 -1.21 -17.16 13.82
CA VAL A 112 -2.58 -16.84 14.26
C VAL A 112 -2.52 -15.90 15.45
N SER A 113 -3.20 -14.75 15.34
CA SER A 113 -3.34 -13.79 16.44
C SER A 113 -4.67 -13.98 17.16
N ASP A 114 -4.76 -13.61 18.42
CA ASP A 114 -6.02 -13.52 19.17
C ASP A 114 -6.76 -12.19 18.89
N GLY A 115 -6.10 -11.24 18.22
CA GLY A 115 -6.66 -9.94 17.80
C GLY A 115 -6.86 -8.92 18.93
N LYS A 116 -6.63 -9.32 20.18
CA LYS A 116 -6.90 -8.49 21.36
C LYS A 116 -5.65 -8.21 22.20
N ASN A 117 -4.70 -9.15 22.21
CA ASN A 117 -3.51 -9.06 23.04
C ASN A 117 -2.24 -9.16 22.20
N VAL A 118 -1.39 -8.18 22.35
CA VAL A 118 -0.04 -8.14 21.80
C VAL A 118 0.91 -8.73 22.82
N ASN A 119 1.63 -9.78 22.43
CA ASN A 119 2.74 -10.34 23.22
C ASN A 119 4.03 -10.14 22.44
N LEU A 120 4.63 -8.97 22.60
CA LEU A 120 5.81 -8.54 21.86
C LEU A 120 6.84 -7.92 22.80
N GLN A 121 8.07 -7.80 22.32
CA GLN A 121 9.15 -7.13 23.03
C GLN A 121 8.74 -5.67 23.36
N LEU A 122 9.06 -5.23 24.58
CA LEU A 122 8.74 -3.89 25.05
C LEU A 122 9.27 -2.81 24.10
N GLY A 123 10.48 -2.97 23.57
CA GLY A 123 11.06 -2.01 22.63
C GLY A 123 10.28 -1.89 21.29
N VAL A 124 9.64 -2.98 20.85
CA VAL A 124 8.74 -2.94 19.67
C VAL A 124 7.46 -2.18 19.99
N ILE A 125 6.88 -2.45 21.17
CA ILE A 125 5.66 -1.77 21.63
C ILE A 125 5.90 -0.26 21.75
N GLU A 126 7.02 0.14 22.35
CA GLU A 126 7.37 1.56 22.51
C GLU A 126 7.65 2.26 21.16
N ALA A 127 8.26 1.56 20.20
CA ALA A 127 8.49 2.11 18.86
C ALA A 127 7.18 2.31 18.06
N LEU A 128 6.17 1.47 18.30
CA LEU A 128 4.87 1.50 17.64
C LEU A 128 3.78 2.26 18.42
N LYS A 129 4.13 2.82 19.57
CA LYS A 129 3.22 3.64 20.37
C LYS A 129 2.91 4.95 19.63
N ASP A 130 1.63 5.29 19.56
CA ASP A 130 1.24 6.57 18.95
C ASP A 130 1.73 7.75 19.78
N LYS A 131 2.32 8.74 19.11
CA LYS A 131 2.94 9.92 19.70
C LYS A 131 2.42 11.17 18.99
N PRO A 132 2.48 12.36 19.62
CA PRO A 132 2.17 13.60 18.93
C PRO A 132 3.01 13.77 17.65
N LEU A 133 2.44 14.39 16.61
CA LEU A 133 3.08 14.50 15.29
C LEU A 133 4.45 15.18 15.37
N TYR A 134 4.57 16.27 16.13
CA TYR A 134 5.83 17.00 16.26
C TYR A 134 6.96 16.17 16.89
N THR A 135 6.65 15.34 17.92
CA THR A 135 7.65 14.44 18.51
C THR A 135 8.02 13.30 17.58
N SER A 136 7.07 12.84 16.76
CA SER A 136 7.29 11.73 15.82
C SER A 136 8.16 12.12 14.62
N LEU A 137 8.04 13.37 14.12
CA LEU A 137 8.82 13.86 12.98
C LEU A 137 10.33 13.92 13.26
N PHE A 138 10.72 14.22 14.49
CA PHE A 138 12.12 14.34 14.91
C PHE A 138 12.57 13.18 15.79
N GLU A 139 11.83 12.08 15.75
CA GLU A 139 12.14 10.94 16.59
C GLU A 139 13.45 10.28 16.18
N GLN A 140 14.34 10.18 17.15
CA GLN A 140 15.61 9.50 16.99
C GLN A 140 15.49 8.05 17.50
N PRO A 141 16.30 7.12 16.95
CA PRO A 141 16.44 5.80 17.53
C PRO A 141 16.87 5.88 19.01
N LYS A 142 16.07 5.34 19.91
CA LYS A 142 16.30 5.36 21.35
C LYS A 142 16.65 3.97 21.86
N ASP A 143 17.37 3.90 22.98
CA ASP A 143 17.73 2.63 23.62
C ASP A 143 16.51 1.82 24.05
N ASN A 144 15.41 2.49 24.43
CA ASN A 144 14.17 1.83 24.79
C ASN A 144 13.43 1.16 23.61
N TYR A 145 13.89 1.34 22.35
CA TYR A 145 13.38 0.63 21.17
C TYR A 145 14.13 -0.67 20.86
N ASN A 146 14.91 -1.18 21.81
CA ASN A 146 15.66 -2.40 21.63
C ASN A 146 14.73 -3.64 21.59
N VAL A 147 14.86 -4.46 20.55
CA VAL A 147 14.06 -5.68 20.36
C VAL A 147 14.53 -6.84 21.28
N ASN A 148 15.68 -6.73 21.94
CA ASN A 148 16.17 -7.74 22.89
C ASN A 148 15.62 -7.54 24.30
N THR A 149 14.52 -6.81 24.46
CA THR A 149 13.82 -6.64 25.73
C THR A 149 12.87 -7.81 26.01
N GLU A 150 12.41 -7.90 27.24
CA GLU A 150 11.38 -8.87 27.63
C GLU A 150 10.09 -8.67 26.85
N LYS A 151 9.33 -9.76 26.65
CA LYS A 151 8.00 -9.70 26.06
C LYS A 151 6.96 -9.28 27.09
N VAL A 152 6.13 -8.36 26.71
CA VAL A 152 5.03 -7.82 27.52
C VAL A 152 3.70 -8.09 26.84
N ASN A 153 2.70 -8.48 27.65
CA ASN A 153 1.31 -8.54 27.18
C ASN A 153 0.66 -7.17 27.31
N MET A 154 0.08 -6.70 26.20
CA MET A 154 -0.65 -5.45 26.15
C MET A 154 -1.97 -5.68 25.41
N GLU A 155 -3.06 -5.15 25.94
CA GLU A 155 -4.32 -5.11 25.20
C GLU A 155 -4.19 -4.11 24.06
N SER A 156 -4.32 -4.59 22.83
CA SER A 156 -4.29 -3.75 21.63
C SER A 156 -4.94 -4.47 20.46
N ARG A 157 -5.53 -3.72 19.55
CA ARG A 157 -5.99 -4.28 18.28
C ARG A 157 -4.81 -4.71 17.44
N ILE A 158 -4.99 -5.80 16.69
CA ILE A 158 -4.01 -6.34 15.75
C ILE A 158 -4.73 -6.59 14.43
N ALA A 159 -4.07 -6.22 13.32
CA ALA A 159 -4.63 -6.46 11.99
C ALA A 159 -4.72 -7.95 11.66
N SER A 160 -5.82 -8.38 11.05
CA SER A 160 -6.11 -9.80 10.74
C SER A 160 -5.73 -10.22 9.31
N TYR A 161 -4.94 -9.42 8.60
CA TYR A 161 -4.54 -9.71 7.23
C TYR A 161 -3.58 -10.90 7.13
N SER A 162 -3.60 -11.57 5.98
CA SER A 162 -2.74 -12.71 5.66
C SER A 162 -1.24 -12.35 5.70
N PRO A 163 -0.35 -13.28 6.14
CA PRO A 163 1.09 -13.04 6.12
C PRO A 163 1.65 -12.73 4.73
N ILE A 164 0.98 -13.16 3.67
CA ILE A 164 1.41 -12.89 2.28
C ILE A 164 1.35 -11.38 1.97
N THR A 165 0.38 -10.66 2.51
CA THR A 165 0.30 -9.20 2.33
C THR A 165 1.38 -8.42 3.05
N TYR A 166 2.02 -9.05 4.04
CA TYR A 166 3.14 -8.47 4.80
C TYR A 166 4.51 -9.04 4.38
N LEU A 167 4.56 -9.90 3.36
CA LEU A 167 5.81 -10.55 2.98
C LEU A 167 6.97 -9.58 2.73
N PRO A 168 6.80 -8.46 2.00
CA PRO A 168 7.87 -7.49 1.82
C PRO A 168 8.31 -6.85 3.15
N GLN A 169 7.36 -6.47 4.00
CA GLN A 169 7.64 -5.88 5.30
C GLN A 169 8.38 -6.87 6.21
N LEU A 170 7.97 -8.15 6.20
CA LEU A 170 8.65 -9.21 6.94
C LEU A 170 10.10 -9.39 6.51
N ILE A 171 10.35 -9.41 5.20
CA ILE A 171 11.70 -9.44 4.65
C ILE A 171 12.48 -8.21 5.14
N GLY A 172 11.87 -7.03 5.13
CA GLY A 172 12.46 -5.81 5.64
C GLY A 172 12.86 -5.89 7.12
N ILE A 173 11.97 -6.41 7.98
CA ILE A 173 12.31 -6.65 9.40
C ILE A 173 13.49 -7.62 9.54
N GLN A 174 13.51 -8.73 8.79
CA GLN A 174 14.61 -9.69 8.88
C GLN A 174 15.94 -9.08 8.42
N ILE A 175 15.93 -8.29 7.35
CA ILE A 175 17.10 -7.54 6.90
C ILE A 175 17.52 -6.54 7.98
N GLY A 176 16.57 -5.77 8.52
CA GLY A 176 16.84 -4.80 9.59
C GLY A 176 17.50 -5.43 10.83
N LYS A 177 17.07 -6.63 11.22
CA LYS A 177 17.66 -7.40 12.34
C LYS A 177 19.14 -7.73 12.16
N ILE A 178 19.63 -7.82 10.90
CA ILE A 178 21.05 -8.06 10.62
C ILE A 178 21.90 -6.83 10.99
N PHE A 179 21.33 -5.62 10.82
CA PHE A 179 22.07 -4.37 11.00
C PHE A 179 21.88 -3.74 12.37
N THR A 180 20.75 -3.99 13.04
CA THR A 180 20.42 -3.31 14.29
C THR A 180 19.39 -4.05 15.16
N ASN A 181 19.49 -3.88 16.47
CA ASN A 181 18.47 -4.30 17.42
C ASN A 181 17.41 -3.22 17.72
N ASN A 182 17.44 -2.08 17.01
CA ASN A 182 16.49 -0.99 17.22
C ASN A 182 15.24 -1.20 16.35
N ALA A 183 14.07 -1.33 17.00
CA ALA A 183 12.78 -1.59 16.35
C ALA A 183 12.39 -0.49 15.35
N LEU A 184 12.65 0.79 15.68
CA LEU A 184 12.31 1.91 14.79
C LEU A 184 13.03 1.80 13.45
N ILE A 185 14.33 1.47 13.48
CA ILE A 185 15.12 1.30 12.24
C ILE A 185 14.63 0.07 11.47
N GLN A 186 14.33 -1.03 12.14
CA GLN A 186 13.78 -2.24 11.51
C GLN A 186 12.44 -1.95 10.81
N LEU A 187 11.58 -1.10 11.40
CA LEU A 187 10.31 -0.67 10.79
C LEU A 187 10.52 0.16 9.52
N TYR A 188 11.56 1.01 9.47
CA TYR A 188 11.92 1.70 8.22
C TYR A 188 12.38 0.73 7.12
N PHE A 189 13.15 -0.31 7.45
CA PHE A 189 13.46 -1.37 6.48
C PHE A 189 12.19 -2.03 5.94
N ALA A 190 11.21 -2.31 6.82
CA ALA A 190 9.92 -2.87 6.43
C ALA A 190 9.16 -1.94 5.45
N ARG A 191 9.09 -0.63 5.72
CA ARG A 191 8.47 0.36 4.83
C ARG A 191 9.16 0.42 3.45
N ILE A 192 10.50 0.44 3.44
CA ILE A 192 11.29 0.49 2.20
C ILE A 192 11.01 -0.74 1.34
N LEU A 193 10.99 -1.94 1.92
CA LEU A 193 10.71 -3.16 1.15
C LEU A 193 9.25 -3.20 0.67
N ASN A 194 8.29 -2.72 1.46
CA ASN A 194 6.90 -2.56 1.03
C ASN A 194 6.81 -1.63 -0.19
N MET A 195 7.43 -0.47 -0.11
CA MET A 195 7.50 0.53 -1.17
C MET A 195 8.08 -0.06 -2.47
N ILE A 196 9.22 -0.74 -2.37
CA ILE A 196 9.88 -1.37 -3.53
C ILE A 196 8.97 -2.41 -4.18
N ALA A 197 8.32 -3.27 -3.39
CA ALA A 197 7.41 -4.30 -3.90
C ALA A 197 6.21 -3.66 -4.61
N CYS A 198 5.54 -2.68 -3.98
CA CYS A 198 4.39 -1.99 -4.56
C CYS A 198 4.76 -1.27 -5.87
N ILE A 199 5.84 -0.48 -5.89
CA ILE A 199 6.29 0.24 -7.10
C ILE A 199 6.64 -0.75 -8.21
N THR A 200 7.26 -1.88 -7.89
CA THR A 200 7.60 -2.92 -8.88
C THR A 200 6.33 -3.51 -9.51
N MET A 201 5.35 -3.88 -8.70
CA MET A 201 4.07 -4.41 -9.19
C MET A 201 3.34 -3.40 -10.07
N LEU A 202 3.27 -2.15 -9.65
CA LEU A 202 2.62 -1.08 -10.40
C LEU A 202 3.36 -0.71 -11.68
N TYR A 203 4.70 -0.74 -11.68
CA TYR A 203 5.48 -0.58 -12.91
C TYR A 203 5.10 -1.64 -13.95
N TYR A 204 4.98 -2.91 -13.55
CA TYR A 204 4.53 -3.96 -14.44
C TYR A 204 3.08 -3.77 -14.86
N ALA A 205 2.21 -3.30 -13.99
CA ALA A 205 0.83 -2.98 -14.34
C ALA A 205 0.75 -1.92 -15.45
N VAL A 206 1.45 -0.78 -15.30
CA VAL A 206 1.51 0.29 -16.32
C VAL A 206 2.19 -0.19 -17.61
N LYS A 207 3.18 -1.06 -17.51
CA LYS A 207 3.90 -1.61 -18.67
C LYS A 207 3.02 -2.56 -19.49
N LEU A 208 2.29 -3.45 -18.82
CA LEU A 208 1.55 -4.54 -19.45
C LEU A 208 0.20 -4.10 -20.00
N ILE A 209 -0.49 -3.17 -19.34
CA ILE A 209 -1.83 -2.78 -19.79
C ILE A 209 -1.84 -2.31 -21.25
N PRO A 210 -2.72 -2.86 -22.10
CA PRO A 210 -2.70 -2.59 -23.54
C PRO A 210 -3.25 -1.21 -23.90
N PHE A 211 -4.16 -0.67 -23.08
CA PHE A 211 -4.76 0.66 -23.25
C PHE A 211 -4.99 1.31 -21.89
N GLY A 212 -5.24 2.63 -21.87
CA GLY A 212 -5.49 3.35 -20.62
C GLY A 212 -4.27 3.47 -19.69
N LYS A 213 -3.02 3.40 -20.20
CA LYS A 213 -1.80 3.51 -19.39
C LYS A 213 -1.77 4.73 -18.49
N ASN A 214 -2.26 5.88 -18.98
CA ASN A 214 -2.31 7.11 -18.18
C ASN A 214 -3.33 7.02 -17.04
N VAL A 215 -4.42 6.26 -17.21
CA VAL A 215 -5.41 6.04 -16.14
C VAL A 215 -4.80 5.22 -15.02
N ILE A 216 -4.16 4.09 -15.36
CA ILE A 216 -3.46 3.26 -14.37
C ILE A 216 -2.34 4.05 -13.68
N PHE A 217 -1.58 4.84 -14.45
CA PHE A 217 -0.56 5.74 -13.90
C PHE A 217 -1.15 6.68 -12.83
N LEU A 218 -2.25 7.37 -13.14
CA LEU A 218 -2.88 8.33 -12.22
C LEU A 218 -3.48 7.64 -10.99
N ILE A 219 -4.22 6.53 -11.17
CA ILE A 219 -4.82 5.77 -10.06
C ILE A 219 -3.74 5.24 -9.12
N SER A 220 -2.60 4.78 -9.66
CA SER A 220 -1.48 4.29 -8.86
C SER A 220 -0.78 5.39 -8.03
N LEU A 221 -0.99 6.66 -8.35
CA LEU A 221 -0.33 7.79 -7.68
C LEU A 221 -1.31 8.70 -6.91
N ILE A 222 -2.53 8.25 -6.65
CA ILE A 222 -3.42 9.00 -5.74
C ILE A 222 -2.84 8.95 -4.31
N PRO A 223 -2.97 10.02 -3.53
CA PRO A 223 -2.30 10.16 -2.22
C PRO A 223 -2.53 8.99 -1.27
N ILE A 224 -3.76 8.51 -1.16
CA ILE A 224 -4.10 7.39 -0.27
C ILE A 224 -3.40 6.08 -0.69
N SER A 225 -3.22 5.86 -2.00
CA SER A 225 -2.48 4.69 -2.49
C SER A 225 -0.99 4.80 -2.18
N ILE A 226 -0.39 5.98 -2.39
CA ILE A 226 1.02 6.24 -2.05
C ILE A 226 1.24 6.02 -0.55
N GLU A 227 0.33 6.49 0.31
CA GLU A 227 0.39 6.24 1.75
C GLU A 227 0.47 4.73 2.05
N GLY A 228 -0.41 3.92 1.45
CA GLY A 228 -0.38 2.47 1.62
C GLY A 228 0.95 1.82 1.19
N TYR A 229 1.62 2.37 0.16
CA TYR A 229 2.90 1.82 -0.32
C TYR A 229 4.07 2.12 0.61
N VAL A 230 4.05 3.26 1.31
CA VAL A 230 5.18 3.74 2.13
C VAL A 230 5.00 3.51 3.63
N THR A 231 3.88 2.94 4.05
CA THR A 231 3.59 2.59 5.44
C THR A 231 3.71 1.08 5.67
N LEU A 232 3.47 0.65 6.89
CA LEU A 232 3.45 -0.77 7.27
C LEU A 232 2.14 -1.45 6.87
N SER A 233 1.20 -0.72 6.26
CA SER A 233 -0.11 -1.23 5.91
C SER A 233 -0.05 -2.39 4.90
N ALA A 234 -0.91 -3.39 5.09
CA ALA A 234 -1.17 -4.44 4.11
C ALA A 234 -1.88 -3.91 2.85
N ASP A 235 -2.51 -2.73 2.94
CA ASP A 235 -3.30 -2.14 1.87
C ASP A 235 -2.47 -1.81 0.64
N GLY A 236 -1.19 -1.43 0.83
CA GLY A 236 -0.28 -1.17 -0.27
C GLY A 236 -0.15 -2.36 -1.21
N ILE A 237 0.13 -3.54 -0.67
CA ILE A 237 0.24 -4.78 -1.45
C ILE A 237 -1.12 -5.17 -2.06
N ALA A 238 -2.21 -5.02 -1.31
CA ALA A 238 -3.54 -5.34 -1.81
C ALA A 238 -3.94 -4.47 -3.01
N ILE A 239 -3.75 -3.15 -2.93
CA ILE A 239 -4.02 -2.20 -4.02
C ILE A 239 -3.12 -2.48 -5.23
N ALA A 240 -1.80 -2.64 -5.01
CA ALA A 240 -0.85 -2.90 -6.08
C ALA A 240 -1.15 -4.23 -6.79
N THR A 241 -1.54 -5.28 -6.04
CA THR A 241 -1.95 -6.58 -6.61
C THR A 241 -3.24 -6.44 -7.42
N ALA A 242 -4.23 -5.69 -6.94
CA ALA A 242 -5.49 -5.48 -7.66
C ALA A 242 -5.28 -4.77 -9.00
N ILE A 243 -4.45 -3.71 -9.00
CA ILE A 243 -4.11 -2.98 -10.23
C ILE A 243 -3.31 -3.86 -11.19
N LEU A 244 -2.34 -4.63 -10.68
CA LEU A 244 -1.56 -5.57 -11.48
C LEU A 244 -2.46 -6.68 -12.07
N PHE A 245 -3.39 -7.23 -11.28
CA PHE A 245 -4.33 -8.25 -11.70
C PHE A 245 -5.17 -7.77 -12.89
N ILE A 246 -5.84 -6.61 -12.76
CA ILE A 246 -6.65 -6.03 -13.85
C ILE A 246 -5.78 -5.80 -15.09
N SER A 247 -4.61 -5.20 -14.91
CA SER A 247 -3.69 -4.91 -16.03
C SER A 247 -3.24 -6.17 -16.74
N PHE A 248 -2.98 -7.24 -15.99
CA PHE A 248 -2.54 -8.51 -16.54
C PHE A 248 -3.67 -9.27 -17.25
N VAL A 249 -4.90 -9.27 -16.70
CA VAL A 249 -6.07 -9.83 -17.36
C VAL A 249 -6.34 -9.12 -18.69
N LEU A 250 -6.30 -7.78 -18.70
CA LEU A 250 -6.49 -6.99 -19.94
C LEU A 250 -5.34 -7.23 -20.93
N TYR A 251 -4.11 -7.42 -20.45
CA TYR A 251 -2.99 -7.80 -21.32
C TYR A 251 -3.21 -9.15 -21.99
N LEU A 252 -3.67 -10.16 -21.26
CA LEU A 252 -3.97 -11.48 -21.82
C LEU A 252 -5.14 -11.44 -22.80
N ALA A 253 -6.14 -10.62 -22.50
CA ALA A 253 -7.32 -10.49 -23.35
C ALA A 253 -7.04 -9.72 -24.65
N TYR A 254 -6.33 -8.60 -24.58
CA TYR A 254 -6.24 -7.63 -25.67
C TYR A 254 -4.80 -7.24 -26.04
N GLY A 255 -3.80 -7.51 -25.20
CA GLY A 255 -2.43 -7.07 -25.42
C GLY A 255 -1.60 -8.04 -26.25
N ILE A 256 -1.86 -9.34 -26.20
CA ILE A 256 -1.17 -10.38 -26.97
C ILE A 256 -1.96 -10.76 -28.21
N LYS A 257 -1.26 -11.01 -29.34
CA LYS A 257 -1.88 -11.51 -30.55
C LYS A 257 -2.04 -13.03 -30.56
N GLU A 258 -1.08 -13.70 -29.93
CA GLU A 258 -0.98 -15.17 -29.84
C GLU A 258 -1.92 -15.73 -28.75
N LYS A 259 -1.98 -17.05 -28.65
CA LYS A 259 -2.66 -17.74 -27.56
C LYS A 259 -1.93 -17.56 -26.23
N VAL A 260 -2.67 -17.59 -25.15
CA VAL A 260 -2.12 -17.50 -23.79
C VAL A 260 -1.36 -18.75 -23.45
N SER A 261 -0.10 -18.59 -23.05
CA SER A 261 0.75 -19.71 -22.62
C SER A 261 0.40 -20.20 -21.21
N ASN A 262 0.70 -21.48 -20.92
CA ASN A 262 0.54 -22.03 -19.57
C ASN A 262 1.31 -21.24 -18.51
N LYS A 263 2.50 -20.72 -18.84
CA LYS A 263 3.29 -19.88 -17.95
C LYS A 263 2.54 -18.60 -17.55
N GLN A 264 1.86 -17.95 -18.50
CA GLN A 264 1.04 -16.76 -18.23
C GLN A 264 -0.17 -17.10 -17.36
N MET A 265 -0.78 -18.27 -17.58
CA MET A 265 -1.90 -18.72 -16.74
C MET A 265 -1.47 -19.04 -15.30
N VAL A 266 -0.28 -19.64 -15.11
CA VAL A 266 0.29 -19.83 -13.76
C VAL A 266 0.56 -18.49 -13.07
N ILE A 267 1.10 -17.51 -13.78
CA ILE A 267 1.31 -16.15 -13.23
C ILE A 267 -0.04 -15.54 -12.82
N LEU A 268 -1.06 -15.63 -13.68
CA LEU A 268 -2.40 -15.14 -13.38
C LEU A 268 -2.98 -15.84 -12.14
N LEU A 269 -2.83 -17.15 -12.04
CA LEU A 269 -3.27 -17.93 -10.87
C LEU A 269 -2.59 -17.43 -9.58
N LEU A 270 -1.27 -17.23 -9.60
CA LEU A 270 -0.54 -16.73 -8.42
C LEU A 270 -1.01 -15.33 -8.01
N ILE A 271 -1.18 -14.41 -8.98
CA ILE A 271 -1.69 -13.07 -8.71
C ILE A 271 -3.13 -13.15 -8.14
N SER A 272 -3.97 -14.05 -8.67
CA SER A 272 -5.36 -14.24 -8.19
C SER A 272 -5.41 -14.77 -6.77
N ILE A 273 -4.53 -15.71 -6.40
CA ILE A 273 -4.42 -16.22 -5.03
C ILE A 273 -4.01 -15.09 -4.08
N VAL A 274 -2.96 -14.32 -4.42
CA VAL A 274 -2.52 -13.19 -3.59
C VAL A 274 -3.63 -12.16 -3.44
N LEU A 275 -4.37 -11.86 -4.51
CA LEU A 275 -5.51 -10.94 -4.48
C LEU A 275 -6.60 -11.41 -3.53
N ALA A 276 -7.01 -12.69 -3.63
CA ALA A 276 -8.06 -13.27 -2.81
C ALA A 276 -7.75 -13.17 -1.30
N ILE A 277 -6.55 -13.59 -0.90
CA ILE A 277 -6.14 -13.61 0.51
C ILE A 277 -5.68 -12.26 1.06
N SER A 278 -5.52 -11.24 0.19
CA SER A 278 -5.16 -9.89 0.62
C SER A 278 -6.30 -9.20 1.37
N LYS A 279 -7.45 -9.14 0.74
CA LYS A 279 -8.71 -8.65 1.31
C LYS A 279 -9.87 -9.38 0.64
N THR A 280 -10.73 -10.02 1.43
CA THR A 280 -11.90 -10.76 0.93
C THR A 280 -12.80 -9.90 0.03
N ILE A 281 -12.85 -8.57 0.25
CA ILE A 281 -13.62 -7.65 -0.60
C ILE A 281 -13.11 -7.60 -2.05
N TYR A 282 -11.86 -7.98 -2.31
CA TYR A 282 -11.30 -8.04 -3.68
C TYR A 282 -11.56 -9.38 -4.37
N PHE A 283 -12.05 -10.39 -3.64
CA PHE A 283 -12.35 -11.69 -4.21
C PHE A 283 -13.26 -11.65 -5.46
N PRO A 284 -14.35 -10.84 -5.51
CA PRO A 284 -15.17 -10.74 -6.72
C PRO A 284 -14.41 -10.28 -7.96
N MET A 285 -13.27 -9.58 -7.81
CA MET A 285 -12.46 -9.16 -8.95
C MET A 285 -11.89 -10.34 -9.73
N ILE A 286 -11.76 -11.54 -9.13
CA ILE A 286 -11.28 -12.73 -9.81
C ILE A 286 -12.19 -13.08 -11.00
N LEU A 287 -13.47 -12.73 -10.94
CA LEU A 287 -14.39 -12.93 -12.06
C LEU A 287 -13.97 -12.19 -13.35
N PHE A 288 -13.10 -11.18 -13.27
CA PHE A 288 -12.55 -10.53 -14.46
C PHE A 288 -11.74 -11.47 -15.35
N VAL A 289 -11.28 -12.63 -14.88
CA VAL A 289 -10.62 -13.64 -15.73
C VAL A 289 -11.51 -14.13 -16.88
N PHE A 290 -12.83 -14.07 -16.71
CA PHE A 290 -13.79 -14.45 -17.75
C PHE A 290 -13.82 -13.50 -18.95
N ILE A 291 -13.24 -12.31 -18.82
CA ILE A 291 -13.09 -11.34 -19.95
C ILE A 291 -12.11 -11.88 -20.99
N ILE A 292 -11.18 -12.79 -20.64
CA ILE A 292 -10.24 -13.37 -21.59
C ILE A 292 -11.01 -14.19 -22.62
N PRO A 293 -10.95 -13.80 -23.94
CA PRO A 293 -11.71 -14.44 -25.00
C PRO A 293 -11.38 -15.92 -25.17
N LYS A 294 -12.36 -16.72 -25.59
CA LYS A 294 -12.20 -18.18 -25.82
C LYS A 294 -11.02 -18.48 -26.77
N GLU A 295 -10.88 -17.68 -27.81
CA GLU A 295 -9.92 -17.82 -28.88
C GLU A 295 -8.47 -17.68 -28.42
N LYS A 296 -8.28 -17.10 -27.24
CA LYS A 296 -6.96 -16.98 -26.59
C LYS A 296 -6.47 -18.29 -25.97
N PHE A 297 -7.35 -19.22 -25.72
CA PHE A 297 -6.99 -20.54 -25.16
C PHE A 297 -6.82 -21.58 -26.28
N GLU A 298 -5.98 -22.59 -26.05
CA GLU A 298 -5.93 -23.76 -26.93
C GLU A 298 -7.16 -24.64 -26.70
N ASN A 299 -7.05 -25.63 -25.76
CA ASN A 299 -8.17 -26.53 -25.43
C ASN A 299 -8.47 -26.61 -23.92
N ASN A 300 -7.77 -25.83 -23.12
CA ASN A 300 -7.75 -25.97 -21.65
C ASN A 300 -8.35 -24.75 -20.90
N ARG A 301 -9.22 -23.97 -21.57
CA ARG A 301 -9.85 -22.78 -20.97
C ARG A 301 -10.52 -23.07 -19.64
N TYR A 302 -11.42 -24.05 -19.64
CA TYR A 302 -12.20 -24.38 -18.44
C TYR A 302 -11.30 -24.87 -17.30
N PHE A 303 -10.28 -25.67 -17.64
CA PHE A 303 -9.30 -26.11 -16.65
C PHE A 303 -8.65 -24.91 -15.93
N TRP A 304 -8.17 -23.92 -16.67
CA TRP A 304 -7.51 -22.74 -16.09
C TRP A 304 -8.47 -21.85 -15.31
N LEU A 305 -9.66 -21.56 -15.87
CA LEU A 305 -10.64 -20.70 -15.20
C LEU A 305 -11.16 -21.36 -13.91
N CYS A 306 -11.46 -22.65 -13.93
CA CYS A 306 -11.86 -23.40 -12.73
C CYS A 306 -10.71 -23.46 -11.72
N SER A 307 -9.48 -23.74 -12.16
CA SER A 307 -8.32 -23.79 -11.25
C SER A 307 -8.08 -22.46 -10.56
N ILE A 308 -8.13 -21.33 -11.29
CA ILE A 308 -7.96 -20.00 -10.72
C ILE A 308 -9.05 -19.73 -9.67
N PHE A 309 -10.30 -19.96 -10.02
CA PHE A 309 -11.42 -19.71 -9.11
C PHE A 309 -11.37 -20.63 -7.87
N LEU A 310 -11.20 -21.93 -8.06
CA LEU A 310 -11.19 -22.92 -6.96
C LEU A 310 -10.00 -22.71 -6.02
N LEU A 311 -8.79 -22.53 -6.56
CA LEU A 311 -7.60 -22.36 -5.73
C LEU A 311 -7.57 -21.02 -5.01
N ALA A 312 -8.03 -19.94 -5.65
CA ALA A 312 -8.16 -18.65 -4.98
C ALA A 312 -9.24 -18.67 -3.90
N SER A 313 -10.40 -19.30 -4.16
CA SER A 313 -11.47 -19.50 -3.18
C SER A 313 -11.00 -20.35 -2.00
N PHE A 314 -10.30 -21.44 -2.29
CA PHE A 314 -9.75 -22.31 -1.25
C PHE A 314 -8.74 -21.59 -0.38
N ALA A 315 -7.85 -20.81 -0.97
CA ALA A 315 -6.85 -20.02 -0.24
C ALA A 315 -7.50 -18.97 0.67
N ASP A 316 -8.51 -18.23 0.17
CA ASP A 316 -9.26 -17.25 0.95
C ASP A 316 -10.04 -17.92 2.09
N PHE A 317 -10.71 -19.06 1.80
CA PHE A 317 -11.45 -19.82 2.80
C PHE A 317 -10.55 -20.38 3.91
N VAL A 318 -9.40 -20.94 3.56
CA VAL A 318 -8.42 -21.43 4.54
C VAL A 318 -7.92 -20.28 5.41
N TRP A 319 -7.64 -19.12 4.81
CA TRP A 319 -7.26 -17.95 5.57
C TRP A 319 -8.40 -17.42 6.45
N TYR A 320 -9.62 -17.36 5.94
CA TYR A 320 -10.81 -17.00 6.71
C TYR A 320 -10.97 -17.86 7.96
N LEU A 321 -10.87 -19.18 7.83
CA LEU A 321 -10.99 -20.10 8.96
C LEU A 321 -9.89 -19.94 10.02
N ASN A 322 -8.67 -19.61 9.61
CA ASN A 322 -7.52 -19.52 10.51
C ASN A 322 -7.23 -18.09 10.99
N GLY A 323 -7.44 -17.10 10.14
CA GLY A 323 -7.17 -15.70 10.44
C GLY A 323 -8.25 -15.00 11.28
N THR A 324 -9.50 -15.44 11.15
CA THR A 324 -10.67 -14.84 11.84
C THR A 324 -10.90 -15.28 13.28
N LYS A 325 -10.06 -16.16 13.81
CA LYS A 325 -10.04 -16.39 15.28
C LYS A 325 -9.69 -15.10 16.05
N THR A 326 -9.22 -14.11 15.36
CA THR A 326 -9.22 -12.73 15.81
C THR A 326 -10.65 -12.20 15.76
N ASN A 327 -11.49 -12.56 16.73
CA ASN A 327 -12.73 -11.89 16.99
C ASN A 327 -12.45 -10.41 17.31
N VAL A 328 -12.25 -9.62 16.27
CA VAL A 328 -12.30 -8.17 16.35
C VAL A 328 -13.74 -7.80 16.67
N GLY A 329 -14.04 -7.89 17.95
CA GLY A 329 -15.32 -7.55 18.55
C GLY A 329 -16.41 -8.57 18.30
N GLY A 330 -17.12 -8.98 19.35
CA GLY A 330 -18.39 -9.69 19.31
C GLY A 330 -19.54 -8.92 18.60
N GLN A 331 -19.18 -7.95 17.75
CA GLN A 331 -20.08 -7.18 16.91
C GLN A 331 -20.30 -7.80 15.53
N ASN A 332 -19.40 -8.65 15.01
CA ASN A 332 -19.56 -9.19 13.66
C ASN A 332 -20.61 -10.30 13.59
N GLN A 333 -20.73 -11.14 14.61
CA GLN A 333 -21.85 -12.10 14.66
C GLN A 333 -23.18 -11.37 14.82
N SER A 334 -23.24 -10.36 15.70
CA SER A 334 -24.43 -9.54 15.87
C SER A 334 -24.78 -8.71 14.62
N ALA A 335 -23.79 -8.28 13.83
CA ALA A 335 -24.02 -7.56 12.57
C ALA A 335 -24.61 -8.46 11.49
N ILE A 336 -24.07 -9.67 11.32
CA ILE A 336 -24.59 -10.65 10.36
C ILE A 336 -25.98 -11.12 10.78
N GLU A 337 -26.21 -11.43 12.06
CA GLU A 337 -27.54 -11.76 12.58
C GLU A 337 -28.52 -10.59 12.37
N TYR A 338 -28.11 -9.36 12.63
CA TYR A 338 -28.93 -8.19 12.38
C TYR A 338 -29.27 -8.02 10.89
N ILE A 339 -28.31 -8.23 9.98
CA ILE A 339 -28.54 -8.19 8.53
C ILE A 339 -29.54 -9.24 8.10
N ILE A 340 -29.39 -10.48 8.59
CA ILE A 340 -30.28 -11.59 8.26
C ILE A 340 -31.69 -11.35 8.81
N GLN A 341 -31.81 -10.83 10.02
CA GLN A 341 -33.09 -10.58 10.67
C GLN A 341 -33.80 -9.32 10.15
N ASN A 342 -33.03 -8.32 9.68
CA ASN A 342 -33.55 -7.02 9.26
C ASN A 342 -32.96 -6.52 7.92
N PRO A 343 -33.06 -7.29 6.82
CA PRO A 343 -32.37 -6.96 5.57
C PRO A 343 -32.82 -5.62 4.97
N ILE A 344 -34.09 -5.29 5.04
CA ILE A 344 -34.65 -4.04 4.48
C ILE A 344 -34.19 -2.82 5.29
N GLN A 345 -34.18 -2.92 6.63
CA GLN A 345 -33.70 -1.84 7.49
C GLN A 345 -32.20 -1.61 7.35
N TYR A 346 -31.41 -2.70 7.15
CA TYR A 346 -29.99 -2.58 6.88
C TYR A 346 -29.72 -1.89 5.55
N MET A 347 -30.43 -2.28 4.48
CA MET A 347 -30.33 -1.60 3.18
C MET A 347 -30.71 -0.11 3.29
N GLY A 348 -31.75 0.23 4.05
CA GLY A 348 -32.11 1.61 4.32
C GLY A 348 -30.98 2.41 5.00
N LYS A 349 -30.29 1.82 5.99
CA LYS A 349 -29.14 2.46 6.64
C LYS A 349 -27.95 2.65 5.70
N VAL A 350 -27.64 1.66 4.85
CA VAL A 350 -26.53 1.74 3.87
C VAL A 350 -26.80 2.78 2.78
N LEU A 351 -28.07 2.99 2.41
CA LEU A 351 -28.43 3.99 1.39
C LEU A 351 -28.51 5.42 1.96
N TYR A 352 -28.58 5.56 3.30
CA TYR A 352 -28.67 6.86 4.00
C TYR A 352 -27.28 7.39 4.49
N THR A 353 -26.22 6.58 4.42
CA THR A 353 -24.83 6.95 4.69
C THR A 353 -24.08 7.25 3.41
#